data_8107dc985ce8c670e08cff694202064a
#
_entry.id   8107dc985ce8c670e08cff694202064a
#
_cell.length_a   1.000
_cell.length_b   1.000
_cell.length_c   1.000
_cell.angle_alpha   90.00
_cell.angle_beta   90.00
_cell.angle_gamma   90.00
#
_symmetry.space_group_name_H-M   'P 1'
#
loop_
_entity.id
_entity.type
_entity.pdbx_description
1 polymer ?
#
loop_
_entity_poly.entity_id
_entity_poly.type
_entity_poly.pdbx_seq_one_letter_code
_entity_poly.pdbx_strand_id
1 'polypeptide(L)'
;MLVVESAGRSEIVQGERTVPLYGPAKVAGRNGAPVRFHLGVPGGVAREYIGKLEVRRAGLELLAIVEMNREDAVAAIVEAEGAAGLPFEARKAQAVVTRSYLAGAHNRHQGFDFCDTEHCQLLKDVPPPSSAANRATLATHGQVLTYKGEVIAAMYSANCGGHTKSLAQTNWEGAAIPQPGYPFFSVACPLRGHASGHGVGLCQMGAIAIAEHGYPARIILGHYFPGTTITAVATATPKGTPAPVPARVLTASVGMGARAAQ
;
A
#
# COMPACT_ATOMS: atom_id res chain seq x y z
N MET A 1 0.71 -23.53 8.03
CA MET A 1 1.97 -23.81 7.31
C MET A 1 2.96 -22.75 7.77
N LEU A 2 4.13 -23.15 8.18
CA LEU A 2 5.21 -22.28 8.59
C LEU A 2 6.41 -22.55 7.68
N VAL A 3 7.03 -21.51 7.16
CA VAL A 3 8.31 -21.63 6.44
C VAL A 3 9.41 -21.18 7.39
N VAL A 4 10.36 -22.04 7.62
CA VAL A 4 11.46 -21.82 8.56
C VAL A 4 12.78 -21.96 7.82
N GLU A 5 13.73 -21.06 8.08
CA GLU A 5 15.11 -21.25 7.69
C GLU A 5 15.91 -21.76 8.91
N SER A 6 16.54 -22.89 8.75
CA SER A 6 17.44 -23.46 9.76
C SER A 6 18.72 -23.92 9.09
N ALA A 7 19.86 -23.50 9.61
CA ALA A 7 21.19 -23.91 9.15
C ALA A 7 21.41 -23.79 7.62
N GLY A 8 20.89 -22.73 7.01
CA GLY A 8 21.02 -22.49 5.55
C GLY A 8 20.10 -23.33 4.68
N ARG A 9 19.12 -24.00 5.27
CA ARG A 9 18.06 -24.73 4.55
C ARG A 9 16.72 -24.11 4.86
N SER A 10 15.89 -23.89 3.82
CA SER A 10 14.51 -23.46 4.00
C SER A 10 13.61 -24.67 4.06
N GLU A 11 12.73 -24.71 5.03
CA GLU A 11 11.82 -25.82 5.28
C GLU A 11 10.39 -25.34 5.44
N ILE A 12 9.44 -26.15 4.99
CA ILE A 12 8.01 -25.94 5.25
C ILE A 12 7.61 -26.86 6.40
N VAL A 13 7.09 -26.28 7.47
CA VAL A 13 6.55 -27.03 8.61
C VAL A 13 5.03 -26.95 8.59
N GLN A 14 4.38 -28.10 8.56
CA GLN A 14 2.93 -28.22 8.65
C GLN A 14 2.56 -29.28 9.69
N GLY A 15 2.17 -28.84 10.88
CA GLY A 15 2.04 -29.71 12.04
C GLY A 15 3.38 -30.37 12.39
N GLU A 16 3.42 -31.70 12.45
CA GLU A 16 4.65 -32.45 12.72
C GLU A 16 5.50 -32.75 11.45
N ARG A 17 5.00 -32.34 10.29
CA ARG A 17 5.71 -32.61 9.02
C ARG A 17 6.61 -31.45 8.66
N THR A 18 7.86 -31.74 8.38
CA THR A 18 8.86 -30.83 7.84
C THR A 18 9.24 -31.30 6.43
N VAL A 19 9.15 -30.38 5.47
CA VAL A 19 9.50 -30.64 4.06
C VAL A 19 10.56 -29.63 3.64
N PRO A 20 11.72 -30.09 3.11
CA PRO A 20 12.74 -29.17 2.60
C PRO A 20 12.20 -28.36 1.42
N LEU A 21 12.53 -27.06 1.40
CA LEU A 21 12.15 -26.15 0.35
C LEU A 21 13.28 -26.03 -0.68
N TYR A 22 13.12 -26.69 -1.83
CA TYR A 22 14.08 -26.63 -2.94
C TYR A 22 13.79 -25.52 -3.96
N GLY A 23 12.66 -24.84 -3.82
CA GLY A 23 12.21 -23.75 -4.70
C GLY A 23 11.19 -22.86 -3.98
N PRO A 24 10.55 -21.91 -4.69
CA PRO A 24 9.52 -21.07 -4.08
C PRO A 24 8.36 -21.89 -3.51
N ALA A 25 8.02 -21.65 -2.25
CA ALA A 25 6.79 -22.17 -1.66
C ALA A 25 5.63 -21.28 -2.07
N LYS A 26 4.49 -21.87 -2.45
CA LYS A 26 3.28 -21.13 -2.82
C LYS A 26 2.10 -21.57 -1.97
N VAL A 27 1.33 -20.59 -1.49
CA VAL A 27 0.07 -20.78 -0.77
C VAL A 27 -1.03 -20.10 -1.53
N ALA A 28 -2.00 -20.87 -1.97
CA ALA A 28 -3.21 -20.40 -2.59
C ALA A 28 -4.33 -21.42 -2.31
N GLY A 29 -5.56 -21.00 -2.47
CA GLY A 29 -6.72 -21.90 -2.45
C GLY A 29 -6.77 -22.80 -3.68
N ARG A 30 -7.80 -23.66 -3.73
CA ARG A 30 -8.07 -24.47 -4.90
C ARG A 30 -8.20 -23.59 -6.15
N ASN A 31 -7.68 -24.04 -7.27
CA ASN A 31 -7.67 -23.34 -8.56
C ASN A 31 -6.96 -21.96 -8.49
N GLY A 32 -6.01 -21.77 -7.57
CA GLY A 32 -5.28 -20.51 -7.43
C GLY A 32 -6.10 -19.37 -6.83
N ALA A 33 -7.21 -19.66 -6.14
CA ALA A 33 -8.00 -18.65 -5.47
C ALA A 33 -7.23 -17.98 -4.33
N PRO A 34 -7.50 -16.70 -4.00
CA PRO A 34 -6.99 -16.07 -2.80
C PRO A 34 -7.43 -16.82 -1.54
N VAL A 35 -6.58 -16.82 -0.52
CA VAL A 35 -6.88 -17.40 0.81
C VAL A 35 -6.53 -16.39 1.88
N ARG A 36 -7.18 -16.52 3.05
CA ARG A 36 -6.84 -15.77 4.24
C ARG A 36 -5.75 -16.55 5.01
N PHE A 37 -4.69 -15.85 5.40
CA PHE A 37 -3.58 -16.44 6.15
C PHE A 37 -2.92 -15.40 7.05
N HIS A 38 -2.24 -15.88 8.08
CA HIS A 38 -1.38 -15.06 8.93
C HIS A 38 0.07 -15.27 8.51
N LEU A 39 0.79 -14.17 8.36
CA LEU A 39 2.22 -14.16 8.14
C LEU A 39 2.88 -13.49 9.35
N GLY A 40 3.67 -14.23 10.07
CA GLY A 40 4.39 -13.76 11.25
C GLY A 40 5.88 -13.96 11.09
N VAL A 41 6.64 -13.02 11.62
CA VAL A 41 8.09 -13.07 11.74
C VAL A 41 8.41 -13.31 13.21
N PRO A 42 9.18 -14.33 13.59
CA PRO A 42 9.56 -14.55 14.98
C PRO A 42 10.23 -13.32 15.59
N GLY A 43 9.68 -12.82 16.69
CA GLY A 43 10.14 -11.59 17.34
C GLY A 43 9.77 -10.27 16.60
N GLY A 44 9.00 -10.35 15.54
CA GLY A 44 8.58 -9.20 14.72
C GLY A 44 7.07 -9.07 14.59
N VAL A 45 6.64 -8.54 13.46
CA VAL A 45 5.24 -8.28 13.17
C VAL A 45 4.53 -9.54 12.69
N ALA A 46 3.27 -9.74 13.15
CA ALA A 46 2.34 -10.71 12.58
C ALA A 46 1.17 -9.96 11.96
N ARG A 47 0.78 -10.33 10.73
CA ARG A 47 -0.31 -9.69 9.98
C ARG A 47 -1.19 -10.71 9.28
N GLU A 48 -2.45 -10.37 9.12
CA GLU A 48 -3.41 -11.15 8.35
C GLU A 48 -3.51 -10.60 6.92
N TYR A 49 -3.42 -11.50 5.95
CA TYR A 49 -3.55 -11.18 4.54
C TYR A 49 -4.67 -11.99 3.88
N ILE A 50 -5.24 -11.41 2.82
CA ILE A 50 -6.12 -12.11 1.89
C ILE A 50 -5.47 -12.05 0.51
N GLY A 51 -5.02 -13.20 0.00
CA GLY A 51 -4.27 -13.23 -1.25
C GLY A 51 -3.64 -14.57 -1.55
N LYS A 52 -2.60 -14.55 -2.37
CA LYS A 52 -1.72 -15.69 -2.64
C LYS A 52 -0.34 -15.34 -2.11
N LEU A 53 0.29 -16.28 -1.44
CA LEU A 53 1.62 -16.10 -0.90
C LEU A 53 2.64 -16.90 -1.73
N GLU A 54 3.74 -16.25 -2.08
CA GLU A 54 4.96 -16.89 -2.55
C GLU A 54 6.07 -16.59 -1.55
N VAL A 55 6.74 -17.62 -1.06
CA VAL A 55 7.95 -17.48 -0.24
C VAL A 55 9.12 -18.05 -1.03
N ARG A 56 10.15 -17.24 -1.23
CA ARG A 56 11.37 -17.65 -1.93
C ARG A 56 12.62 -17.20 -1.16
N ARG A 57 13.71 -17.85 -1.44
CA ARG A 57 15.01 -17.45 -0.89
C ARG A 57 15.55 -16.23 -1.64
N ALA A 58 16.07 -15.26 -0.92
CA ALA A 58 16.74 -14.06 -1.43
C ALA A 58 18.07 -13.89 -0.66
N GLY A 59 19.15 -14.50 -1.16
CA GLY A 59 20.42 -14.56 -0.45
C GLY A 59 20.31 -15.42 0.82
N LEU A 60 20.55 -14.82 1.97
CA LEU A 60 20.43 -15.45 3.30
C LEU A 60 19.06 -15.20 3.95
N GLU A 61 18.13 -14.56 3.27
CA GLU A 61 16.82 -14.20 3.80
C GLU A 61 15.71 -14.91 3.05
N LEU A 62 14.54 -14.98 3.68
CA LEU A 62 13.29 -15.40 3.04
C LEU A 62 12.50 -14.16 2.62
N LEU A 63 12.14 -14.11 1.35
CA LEU A 63 11.30 -13.10 0.77
C LEU A 63 9.87 -13.65 0.66
N ALA A 64 8.94 -13.05 1.41
CA ALA A 64 7.52 -13.37 1.33
C ALA A 64 6.82 -12.33 0.44
N ILE A 65 6.21 -12.76 -0.66
CA ILE A 65 5.47 -11.91 -1.61
C ILE A 65 4.00 -12.31 -1.56
N VAL A 66 3.13 -11.35 -1.29
CA VAL A 66 1.68 -11.55 -1.30
C VAL A 66 1.08 -10.90 -2.53
N GLU A 67 0.40 -11.69 -3.36
CA GLU A 67 -0.48 -11.18 -4.42
C GLU A 67 -1.87 -11.03 -3.85
N MET A 68 -2.37 -9.78 -3.77
CA MET A 68 -3.68 -9.51 -3.20
C MET A 68 -4.53 -8.61 -4.11
N ASN A 69 -5.83 -8.58 -3.86
CA ASN A 69 -6.75 -7.69 -4.55
C ASN A 69 -6.39 -6.23 -4.23
N ARG A 70 -6.45 -5.35 -5.22
CA ARG A 70 -6.12 -3.93 -5.04
C ARG A 70 -7.03 -3.24 -4.04
N GLU A 71 -8.33 -3.54 -4.05
CA GLU A 71 -9.27 -2.91 -3.12
C GLU A 71 -9.04 -3.37 -1.68
N ASP A 72 -8.69 -4.64 -1.47
CA ASP A 72 -8.28 -5.13 -0.15
C ASP A 72 -7.00 -4.43 0.34
N ALA A 73 -6.03 -4.23 -0.56
CA ALA A 73 -4.80 -3.47 -0.25
C ALA A 73 -5.12 -2.00 0.08
N VAL A 74 -5.98 -1.34 -0.71
CA VAL A 74 -6.42 0.03 -0.43
C VAL A 74 -7.08 0.13 0.93
N ALA A 75 -8.01 -0.78 1.25
CA ALA A 75 -8.69 -0.77 2.54
C ALA A 75 -7.72 -0.97 3.71
N ALA A 76 -6.77 -1.90 3.57
CA ALA A 76 -5.75 -2.18 4.58
C ALA A 76 -4.80 -1.00 4.81
N ILE A 77 -4.40 -0.30 3.75
CA ILE A 77 -3.55 0.90 3.83
C ILE A 77 -4.33 2.07 4.45
N VAL A 78 -5.57 2.31 4.01
CA VAL A 78 -6.42 3.39 4.56
C VAL A 78 -6.71 3.16 6.05
N GLU A 79 -6.83 1.91 6.49
CA GLU A 79 -6.98 1.58 7.91
C GLU A 79 -5.67 1.82 8.67
N ALA A 80 -4.53 1.40 8.09
CA ALA A 80 -3.22 1.51 8.72
C ALA A 80 -2.74 2.96 8.88
N GLU A 81 -2.95 3.76 7.85
CA GLU A 81 -2.50 5.16 7.75
C GLU A 81 -3.52 6.15 8.32
N GLY A 82 -4.76 5.71 8.54
CA GLY A 82 -5.83 6.56 9.02
C GLY A 82 -5.80 6.77 10.53
N ALA A 83 -5.82 8.02 10.98
CA ALA A 83 -6.02 8.34 12.38
C ALA A 83 -7.44 7.92 12.85
N ALA A 84 -7.57 7.59 14.14
CA ALA A 84 -8.87 7.38 14.74
C ALA A 84 -9.74 8.65 14.60
N GLY A 85 -11.03 8.48 14.27
CA GLY A 85 -11.94 9.62 14.14
C GLY A 85 -11.81 10.42 12.82
N LEU A 86 -11.05 9.94 11.85
CA LEU A 86 -10.90 10.60 10.54
C LEU A 86 -12.27 10.84 9.87
N PRO A 87 -12.60 12.07 9.42
CA PRO A 87 -13.81 12.35 8.67
C PRO A 87 -13.95 11.45 7.44
N PHE A 88 -15.17 11.00 7.14
CA PHE A 88 -15.41 10.03 6.06
C PHE A 88 -14.96 10.54 4.69
N GLU A 89 -15.13 11.85 4.40
CA GLU A 89 -14.68 12.45 3.14
C GLU A 89 -13.15 12.50 3.02
N ALA A 90 -12.43 12.73 4.13
CA ALA A 90 -10.98 12.64 4.15
C ALA A 90 -10.51 11.18 3.90
N ARG A 91 -11.20 10.19 4.49
CA ARG A 91 -10.93 8.76 4.22
C ARG A 91 -11.18 8.38 2.77
N LYS A 92 -12.24 8.90 2.15
CA LYS A 92 -12.51 8.70 0.72
C LYS A 92 -11.40 9.29 -0.15
N ALA A 93 -10.95 10.51 0.17
CA ALA A 93 -9.82 11.13 -0.53
C ALA A 93 -8.55 10.27 -0.38
N GLN A 94 -8.25 9.80 0.83
CA GLN A 94 -7.12 8.90 1.09
C GLN A 94 -7.24 7.62 0.26
N ALA A 95 -8.42 7.00 0.17
CA ALA A 95 -8.62 5.78 -0.62
C ALA A 95 -8.36 5.99 -2.11
N VAL A 96 -8.79 7.13 -2.68
CA VAL A 96 -8.50 7.48 -4.08
C VAL A 96 -7.00 7.70 -4.30
N VAL A 97 -6.33 8.42 -3.40
CA VAL A 97 -4.87 8.67 -3.49
C VAL A 97 -4.09 7.36 -3.39
N THR A 98 -4.38 6.53 -2.38
CA THR A 98 -3.77 5.21 -2.21
C THR A 98 -3.95 4.33 -3.44
N ARG A 99 -5.18 4.27 -3.98
CA ARG A 99 -5.46 3.48 -5.19
C ARG A 99 -4.72 4.00 -6.41
N SER A 100 -4.62 5.33 -6.55
CA SER A 100 -3.87 5.96 -7.64
C SER A 100 -2.38 5.63 -7.55
N TYR A 101 -1.81 5.66 -6.34
CA TYR A 101 -0.43 5.23 -6.12
C TYR A 101 -0.22 3.76 -6.51
N LEU A 102 -1.05 2.85 -6.03
CA LEU A 102 -0.96 1.43 -6.36
C LEU A 102 -1.21 1.12 -7.85
N ALA A 103 -1.93 1.98 -8.55
CA ALA A 103 -2.19 1.83 -9.97
C ALA A 103 -1.14 2.52 -10.87
N GLY A 104 -0.55 3.62 -10.41
CA GLY A 104 0.42 4.39 -11.17
C GLY A 104 1.88 4.03 -10.89
N ALA A 105 2.17 3.40 -9.75
CA ALA A 105 3.51 2.98 -9.36
C ALA A 105 3.69 1.47 -9.52
N HIS A 106 4.78 1.06 -10.12
CA HIS A 106 5.12 -0.35 -10.33
C HIS A 106 6.61 -0.58 -10.13
N ASN A 107 6.99 -1.84 -9.86
CA ASN A 107 8.38 -2.29 -9.79
C ASN A 107 9.25 -1.43 -8.85
N ARG A 108 8.68 -1.02 -7.71
CA ARG A 108 9.41 -0.24 -6.71
C ARG A 108 10.56 -1.03 -6.08
N HIS A 109 10.52 -2.34 -6.21
CA HIS A 109 11.53 -3.27 -5.72
C HIS A 109 11.86 -4.33 -6.77
N GLN A 110 13.03 -4.95 -6.63
CA GLN A 110 13.42 -6.01 -7.54
C GLN A 110 12.53 -7.26 -7.34
N GLY A 111 11.61 -7.47 -8.29
CA GLY A 111 10.75 -8.65 -8.34
C GLY A 111 9.43 -8.55 -7.59
N PHE A 112 9.06 -7.36 -7.10
CA PHE A 112 7.74 -7.06 -6.54
C PHE A 112 7.44 -5.56 -6.61
N ASP A 113 6.17 -5.17 -6.52
CA ASP A 113 5.77 -3.79 -6.74
C ASP A 113 5.99 -2.91 -5.51
N PHE A 114 5.57 -3.34 -4.32
CA PHE A 114 5.57 -2.54 -3.10
C PHE A 114 6.02 -3.33 -1.89
N CYS A 115 6.66 -2.68 -0.91
CA CYS A 115 6.80 -3.20 0.45
C CYS A 115 5.63 -2.74 1.33
N ASP A 116 5.46 -3.40 2.47
CA ASP A 116 4.37 -3.16 3.43
C ASP A 116 4.72 -2.16 4.54
N THR A 117 5.77 -1.38 4.32
CA THR A 117 6.28 -0.38 5.26
C THR A 117 6.04 1.04 4.75
N GLU A 118 6.30 2.04 5.57
CA GLU A 118 6.21 3.47 5.23
C GLU A 118 7.10 3.88 4.04
N HIS A 119 8.06 3.03 3.64
CA HIS A 119 8.87 3.28 2.42
C HIS A 119 8.01 3.28 1.15
N CYS A 120 6.98 2.43 1.08
CA CYS A 120 5.98 2.45 0.00
C CYS A 120 4.65 3.00 0.51
N GLN A 121 3.90 2.19 1.21
CA GLN A 121 2.70 2.55 1.98
C GLN A 121 2.53 1.54 3.12
N LEU A 122 2.30 2.01 4.33
CA LEU A 122 2.10 1.11 5.47
C LEU A 122 0.85 0.28 5.25
N LEU A 123 1.01 -1.03 5.20
CA LEU A 123 -0.09 -1.97 5.09
C LEU A 123 -0.17 -2.81 6.36
N LYS A 124 -1.36 -2.94 6.90
CA LYS A 124 -1.69 -3.81 8.05
C LYS A 124 -2.71 -4.87 7.62
N ASP A 125 -3.44 -5.40 8.59
CA ASP A 125 -4.49 -6.38 8.35
C ASP A 125 -5.60 -5.83 7.45
N VAL A 126 -6.20 -6.67 6.62
CA VAL A 126 -7.38 -6.30 5.84
C VAL A 126 -8.54 -6.05 6.79
N PRO A 127 -9.07 -4.82 6.85
CA PRO A 127 -10.09 -4.48 7.84
C PRO A 127 -11.43 -5.16 7.53
N PRO A 128 -12.28 -5.37 8.55
CA PRO A 128 -13.61 -5.96 8.34
C PRO A 128 -14.48 -5.04 7.46
N PRO A 129 -15.49 -5.60 6.76
CA PRO A 129 -16.38 -4.83 5.88
C PRO A 129 -17.08 -3.66 6.59
N SER A 130 -17.30 -3.76 7.90
CA SER A 130 -17.91 -2.70 8.72
C SER A 130 -16.97 -1.55 9.07
N SER A 131 -15.67 -1.65 8.83
CA SER A 131 -14.73 -0.57 9.13
C SER A 131 -14.98 0.67 8.28
N ALA A 132 -14.60 1.84 8.80
CA ALA A 132 -14.72 3.10 8.07
C ALA A 132 -13.80 3.12 6.83
N ALA A 133 -12.63 2.49 6.91
CA ALA A 133 -11.71 2.38 5.79
C ALA A 133 -12.30 1.53 4.66
N ASN A 134 -12.85 0.36 4.98
CA ASN A 134 -13.49 -0.49 3.98
C ASN A 134 -14.68 0.22 3.32
N ARG A 135 -15.56 0.87 4.10
CA ARG A 135 -16.68 1.65 3.54
C ARG A 135 -16.21 2.80 2.64
N ALA A 136 -15.15 3.52 3.01
CA ALA A 136 -14.60 4.61 2.19
C ALA A 136 -13.99 4.08 0.89
N THR A 137 -13.27 2.95 0.95
CA THR A 137 -12.72 2.24 -0.21
C THR A 137 -13.83 1.81 -1.16
N LEU A 138 -14.90 1.21 -0.63
CA LEU A 138 -16.05 0.78 -1.41
C LEU A 138 -16.79 1.98 -2.04
N ALA A 139 -16.98 3.07 -1.30
CA ALA A 139 -17.65 4.29 -1.80
C ALA A 139 -16.85 5.00 -2.92
N THR A 140 -15.58 4.71 -3.04
CA THR A 140 -14.68 5.24 -4.08
C THR A 140 -14.12 4.15 -4.99
N HIS A 141 -14.79 2.98 -5.02
CA HIS A 141 -14.32 1.80 -5.75
C HIS A 141 -13.91 2.14 -7.20
N GLY A 142 -12.69 1.72 -7.59
CA GLY A 142 -12.12 1.96 -8.90
C GLY A 142 -11.73 3.40 -9.22
N GLN A 143 -12.02 4.39 -8.36
CA GLN A 143 -11.66 5.78 -8.63
C GLN A 143 -10.16 6.01 -8.43
N VAL A 144 -9.53 6.62 -9.42
CA VAL A 144 -8.11 7.03 -9.43
C VAL A 144 -7.97 8.47 -9.95
N LEU A 145 -6.84 9.08 -9.66
CA LEU A 145 -6.46 10.37 -10.22
C LEU A 145 -5.71 10.17 -11.54
N THR A 146 -6.13 10.89 -12.56
CA THR A 146 -5.46 10.93 -13.86
C THR A 146 -4.99 12.35 -14.19
N TYR A 147 -3.86 12.46 -14.85
CA TYR A 147 -3.32 13.70 -15.37
C TYR A 147 -2.93 13.48 -16.83
N LYS A 148 -3.44 14.31 -17.74
CA LYS A 148 -3.24 14.14 -19.19
C LYS A 148 -3.60 12.74 -19.70
N GLY A 149 -4.63 12.12 -19.12
CA GLY A 149 -5.12 10.80 -19.49
C GLY A 149 -4.41 9.61 -18.82
N GLU A 150 -3.32 9.84 -18.08
CA GLU A 150 -2.52 8.82 -17.42
C GLU A 150 -2.79 8.78 -15.91
N VAL A 151 -2.83 7.57 -15.32
CA VAL A 151 -2.97 7.42 -13.86
C VAL A 151 -1.69 7.89 -13.19
N ILE A 152 -1.83 8.79 -12.22
CA ILE A 152 -0.67 9.29 -11.47
C ILE A 152 -0.37 8.43 -10.24
N ALA A 153 0.90 8.28 -9.90
CA ALA A 153 1.32 7.70 -8.62
C ALA A 153 1.14 8.74 -7.50
N ALA A 154 -0.11 8.96 -7.09
CA ALA A 154 -0.45 10.00 -6.13
C ALA A 154 0.12 9.69 -4.74
N MET A 155 0.77 10.68 -4.12
CA MET A 155 1.42 10.57 -2.83
C MET A 155 0.65 11.31 -1.73
N TYR A 156 0.94 10.99 -0.48
CA TYR A 156 0.39 11.68 0.69
C TYR A 156 1.42 11.71 1.83
N SER A 157 1.27 12.65 2.73
CA SER A 157 2.09 12.78 3.94
C SER A 157 1.25 13.21 5.13
N ALA A 158 1.75 12.96 6.34
CA ALA A 158 1.00 13.23 7.56
C ALA A 158 0.67 14.73 7.71
N ASN A 159 1.67 15.62 7.66
CA ASN A 159 1.48 17.06 7.79
C ASN A 159 2.50 17.84 6.96
N CYS A 160 2.04 18.69 6.07
CA CYS A 160 2.91 19.50 5.21
C CYS A 160 3.45 20.80 5.87
N GLY A 161 2.96 21.16 7.06
CA GLY A 161 3.41 22.37 7.76
C GLY A 161 2.83 23.70 7.25
N GLY A 162 1.84 23.67 6.35
CA GLY A 162 1.18 24.86 5.79
C GLY A 162 1.26 24.98 4.28
N HIS A 163 2.19 24.31 3.62
CA HIS A 163 2.27 24.18 2.16
C HIS A 163 2.81 22.79 1.81
N THR A 164 2.22 22.17 0.80
CA THR A 164 2.81 20.97 0.21
C THR A 164 4.06 21.32 -0.58
N LYS A 165 4.91 20.34 -0.83
CA LYS A 165 6.13 20.49 -1.63
C LYS A 165 5.92 19.95 -3.03
N SER A 166 6.53 20.60 -4.02
CA SER A 166 6.77 19.98 -5.32
C SER A 166 7.91 18.96 -5.20
N LEU A 167 8.04 18.06 -6.18
CA LEU A 167 9.16 17.10 -6.21
C LEU A 167 10.53 17.78 -6.19
N ALA A 168 10.64 18.90 -6.90
CA ALA A 168 11.89 19.68 -6.94
C ALA A 168 12.31 20.26 -5.58
N GLN A 169 11.40 20.34 -4.62
CA GLN A 169 11.66 20.82 -3.25
C GLN A 169 11.96 19.67 -2.27
N THR A 170 12.00 18.46 -2.75
CA THR A 170 12.37 17.29 -1.95
C THR A 170 13.73 16.79 -2.40
N ASN A 171 14.62 16.50 -1.43
CA ASN A 171 15.88 15.81 -1.73
C ASN A 171 15.61 14.30 -1.96
N TRP A 172 14.67 13.98 -2.82
CA TRP A 172 14.29 12.60 -3.11
C TRP A 172 15.29 11.99 -4.10
N GLU A 173 16.55 11.88 -3.66
CA GLU A 173 17.59 11.25 -4.45
C GLU A 173 17.33 9.74 -4.53
N GLY A 174 17.19 9.22 -5.72
CA GLY A 174 17.26 7.79 -6.02
C GLY A 174 15.99 6.97 -5.84
N ALA A 175 14.91 7.48 -5.29
CA ALA A 175 13.62 6.79 -5.40
C ALA A 175 13.11 6.99 -6.82
N ALA A 176 13.01 5.92 -7.61
CA ALA A 176 12.31 5.97 -8.88
C ALA A 176 10.87 6.43 -8.63
N ILE A 177 10.64 7.74 -8.77
CA ILE A 177 9.28 8.28 -8.73
C ILE A 177 8.61 7.74 -9.98
N PRO A 178 7.52 6.99 -9.82
CA PRO A 178 6.86 6.41 -10.97
C PRO A 178 6.45 7.53 -11.93
N GLN A 179 6.91 7.47 -13.17
CA GLN A 179 6.41 8.29 -14.23
C GLN A 179 5.08 7.69 -14.72
N PRO A 180 4.10 8.46 -15.15
CA PRO A 180 4.24 9.71 -15.88
C PRO A 180 4.14 10.95 -14.99
N GLY A 181 4.91 11.93 -15.39
CA GLY A 181 5.23 13.17 -14.77
C GLY A 181 4.12 14.08 -14.26
N TYR A 182 3.40 13.69 -13.22
CA TYR A 182 2.64 14.68 -12.46
C TYR A 182 3.62 15.55 -11.67
N PRO A 183 3.60 16.88 -11.84
CA PRO A 183 4.65 17.74 -11.28
C PRO A 183 4.59 17.91 -9.76
N PHE A 184 3.51 17.49 -9.10
CA PHE A 184 3.24 17.73 -7.68
C PHE A 184 3.44 19.20 -7.32
N PHE A 185 2.37 19.96 -7.38
CA PHE A 185 2.40 21.40 -7.10
C PHE A 185 2.53 21.66 -5.61
N SER A 186 3.24 22.75 -5.26
CA SER A 186 3.16 23.31 -3.93
C SER A 186 1.83 24.04 -3.79
N VAL A 187 0.96 23.57 -2.91
CA VAL A 187 -0.33 24.18 -2.63
C VAL A 187 -0.43 24.60 -1.17
N ALA A 188 -1.11 25.71 -0.90
CA ALA A 188 -1.36 26.15 0.47
C ALA A 188 -2.21 25.11 1.21
N CYS A 189 -1.91 24.86 2.46
CA CYS A 189 -2.68 23.96 3.33
C CYS A 189 -3.47 24.78 4.35
N PRO A 190 -4.73 24.42 4.66
CA PRO A 190 -5.51 25.12 5.67
C PRO A 190 -4.93 25.01 7.07
N LEU A 191 -4.15 23.95 7.35
CA LEU A 191 -3.46 23.78 8.62
C LEU A 191 -1.99 24.20 8.50
N ARG A 192 -1.57 24.98 9.48
CA ARG A 192 -0.17 25.35 9.71
C ARG A 192 0.34 24.63 10.92
N GLY A 193 1.62 24.38 11.01
CA GLY A 193 2.21 23.72 12.16
C GLY A 193 3.51 23.00 11.82
N HIS A 194 3.88 22.05 12.67
CA HIS A 194 5.10 21.28 12.46
C HIS A 194 4.94 20.28 11.32
N ALA A 195 5.83 20.34 10.34
CA ALA A 195 5.80 19.41 9.21
C ALA A 195 6.20 18.00 9.67
N SER A 196 5.52 16.98 9.15
CA SER A 196 5.81 15.56 9.38
C SER A 196 5.62 14.76 8.10
N GLY A 197 6.61 13.97 7.76
CA GLY A 197 6.70 13.25 6.49
C GLY A 197 7.29 14.11 5.36
N HIS A 198 7.19 13.63 4.13
CA HIS A 198 7.86 14.25 2.97
C HIS A 198 7.18 15.53 2.45
N GLY A 199 5.93 15.75 2.79
CA GLY A 199 5.17 16.97 2.44
C GLY A 199 4.66 17.03 0.99
N VAL A 200 4.78 16.00 0.17
CA VAL A 200 4.34 15.97 -1.22
C VAL A 200 2.95 15.37 -1.35
N GLY A 201 2.12 15.93 -2.22
CA GLY A 201 0.79 15.43 -2.52
C GLY A 201 -0.24 15.78 -1.43
N LEU A 202 -1.13 14.85 -1.08
CA LEU A 202 -2.18 15.10 -0.10
C LEU A 202 -1.60 15.23 1.32
N CYS A 203 -1.88 16.33 1.99
CA CYS A 203 -1.64 16.48 3.42
C CYS A 203 -2.79 15.86 4.20
N GLN A 204 -2.56 14.78 4.96
CA GLN A 204 -3.62 14.10 5.71
C GLN A 204 -4.31 15.03 6.72
N MET A 205 -3.53 15.79 7.50
CA MET A 205 -4.10 16.76 8.46
C MET A 205 -4.87 17.88 7.77
N GLY A 206 -4.40 18.35 6.62
CA GLY A 206 -5.13 19.36 5.84
C GLY A 206 -6.40 18.80 5.19
N ALA A 207 -6.38 17.54 4.75
CA ALA A 207 -7.56 16.85 4.24
C ALA A 207 -8.65 16.69 5.33
N ILE A 208 -8.23 16.42 6.57
CA ILE A 208 -9.13 16.39 7.74
C ILE A 208 -9.79 17.77 7.90
N ALA A 209 -9.01 18.83 7.97
CA ALA A 209 -9.53 20.17 8.16
C ALA A 209 -10.53 20.57 7.05
N ILE A 210 -10.23 20.25 5.78
CA ILE A 210 -11.15 20.52 4.66
C ILE A 210 -12.44 19.71 4.83
N ALA A 211 -12.35 18.45 5.23
CA ALA A 211 -13.52 17.58 5.42
C ALA A 211 -14.39 18.03 6.62
N GLU A 212 -13.79 18.50 7.71
CA GLU A 212 -14.49 19.06 8.89
C GLU A 212 -15.29 20.32 8.56
N HIS A 213 -14.86 21.07 7.53
CA HIS A 213 -15.65 22.18 6.98
C HIS A 213 -16.76 21.73 6.02
N GLY A 214 -17.03 20.42 5.93
CA GLY A 214 -18.12 19.86 5.11
C GLY A 214 -17.79 19.65 3.64
N TYR A 215 -16.55 19.84 3.21
CA TYR A 215 -16.19 19.65 1.81
C TYR A 215 -16.03 18.16 1.46
N PRO A 216 -16.58 17.74 0.31
CA PRO A 216 -16.48 16.35 -0.14
C PRO A 216 -15.07 16.01 -0.66
N ALA A 217 -14.77 14.70 -0.70
CA ALA A 217 -13.48 14.16 -1.14
C ALA A 217 -12.97 14.73 -2.47
N ARG A 218 -13.88 14.97 -3.44
CA ARG A 218 -13.52 15.57 -4.74
C ARG A 218 -12.90 16.97 -4.62
N ILE A 219 -13.31 17.76 -3.63
CA ILE A 219 -12.74 19.09 -3.38
C ILE A 219 -11.37 18.94 -2.72
N ILE A 220 -11.21 18.02 -1.76
CA ILE A 220 -9.93 17.69 -1.14
C ILE A 220 -8.91 17.27 -2.21
N LEU A 221 -9.31 16.36 -3.10
CA LEU A 221 -8.44 15.85 -4.17
C LEU A 221 -8.08 16.96 -5.17
N GLY A 222 -9.05 17.78 -5.60
CA GLY A 222 -8.79 18.89 -6.52
C GLY A 222 -7.88 19.96 -5.92
N HIS A 223 -7.92 20.15 -4.58
CA HIS A 223 -7.03 21.06 -3.87
C HIS A 223 -5.57 20.57 -3.89
N TYR A 224 -5.32 19.31 -3.53
CA TYR A 224 -3.96 18.77 -3.44
C TYR A 224 -3.38 18.28 -4.78
N PHE A 225 -4.24 18.00 -5.75
CA PHE A 225 -3.84 17.51 -7.08
C PHE A 225 -4.47 18.39 -8.18
N PRO A 226 -4.12 19.69 -8.26
CA PRO A 226 -4.68 20.56 -9.27
C PRO A 226 -4.38 20.06 -10.69
N GLY A 227 -5.36 20.18 -11.57
CA GLY A 227 -5.27 19.74 -12.96
C GLY A 227 -5.47 18.23 -13.18
N THR A 228 -5.73 17.46 -12.12
CA THR A 228 -6.11 16.04 -12.26
C THR A 228 -7.61 15.87 -12.42
N THR A 229 -7.99 14.72 -12.95
CA THR A 229 -9.38 14.26 -13.07
C THR A 229 -9.55 12.95 -12.28
N ILE A 230 -10.68 12.79 -11.60
CA ILE A 230 -11.06 11.52 -10.99
C ILE A 230 -11.67 10.66 -12.08
N THR A 231 -11.05 9.52 -12.37
CA THR A 231 -11.49 8.59 -13.42
C THR A 231 -11.76 7.22 -12.78
N ALA A 232 -12.77 6.52 -13.24
CA ALA A 232 -12.98 5.13 -12.86
C ALA A 232 -12.08 4.22 -13.73
N VAL A 233 -11.15 3.51 -13.12
CA VAL A 233 -10.48 2.39 -13.80
C VAL A 233 -11.38 1.18 -13.73
N ALA A 234 -11.54 0.48 -14.84
CA ALA A 234 -12.27 -0.78 -14.87
C ALA A 234 -11.61 -1.75 -13.88
N THR A 235 -12.30 -2.01 -12.78
CA THR A 235 -11.96 -3.13 -11.93
C THR A 235 -12.51 -4.35 -12.63
N ALA A 236 -11.67 -5.31 -12.94
CA ALA A 236 -12.14 -6.58 -13.46
C ALA A 236 -13.11 -7.17 -12.43
N THR A 237 -14.40 -7.09 -12.72
CA THR A 237 -15.42 -7.84 -12.00
C THR A 237 -15.07 -9.32 -12.23
N PRO A 238 -15.05 -10.17 -11.21
CA PRO A 238 -14.82 -11.58 -11.41
C PRO A 238 -16.05 -12.21 -12.07
N LYS A 239 -16.12 -12.11 -13.39
CA LYS A 239 -16.92 -13.00 -14.23
C LYS A 239 -15.95 -13.72 -15.16
N GLY A 240 -15.69 -14.96 -14.82
CA GLY A 240 -15.22 -16.02 -15.72
C GLY A 240 -14.08 -15.65 -16.64
N THR A 241 -12.85 -15.96 -16.21
CA THR A 241 -11.61 -16.08 -16.98
C THR A 241 -10.84 -14.79 -17.33
N PRO A 242 -9.50 -14.87 -17.40
CA PRO A 242 -8.64 -14.04 -16.57
C PRO A 242 -7.94 -12.96 -17.37
N ALA A 243 -7.81 -11.80 -16.84
CA ALA A 243 -6.57 -11.08 -16.66
C ALA A 243 -6.77 -9.86 -15.78
N PRO A 244 -6.62 -9.94 -14.48
CA PRO A 244 -6.16 -8.77 -13.74
C PRO A 244 -4.66 -8.71 -13.92
N VAL A 245 -4.13 -7.53 -14.27
CA VAL A 245 -2.73 -7.24 -13.95
C VAL A 245 -2.72 -7.22 -12.41
N PRO A 246 -2.15 -8.22 -11.73
CA PRO A 246 -2.16 -8.25 -10.28
C PRO A 246 -1.26 -7.12 -9.80
N ALA A 247 -1.78 -6.25 -8.94
CA ALA A 247 -0.90 -5.48 -8.08
C ALA A 247 -0.16 -6.49 -7.19
N ARG A 248 1.11 -6.74 -7.46
CA ARG A 248 1.96 -7.55 -6.58
C ARG A 248 2.34 -6.66 -5.41
N VAL A 249 1.67 -6.85 -4.30
CA VAL A 249 1.91 -6.12 -3.07
C VAL A 249 2.55 -7.06 -2.08
N LEU A 250 3.71 -6.66 -1.58
CA LEU A 250 4.29 -6.98 -0.28
C LEU A 250 5.48 -7.91 -0.16
N THR A 251 6.44 -7.36 0.56
CA THR A 251 7.54 -8.12 1.15
C THR A 251 7.66 -7.83 2.63
N ALA A 252 7.78 -8.87 3.42
CA ALA A 252 8.47 -8.80 4.69
C ALA A 252 9.87 -9.39 4.48
N SER A 253 10.92 -8.58 4.55
CA SER A 253 12.28 -9.09 4.65
C SER A 253 12.55 -9.48 6.09
N VAL A 254 12.79 -10.77 6.33
CA VAL A 254 13.21 -11.28 7.63
C VAL A 254 14.72 -11.25 7.67
N GLY A 255 15.29 -10.12 8.10
CA GLY A 255 16.71 -10.06 8.45
C GLY A 255 16.91 -10.76 9.79
N MET A 256 17.50 -11.93 9.82
CA MET A 256 18.03 -12.51 11.05
C MET A 256 19.37 -11.85 11.35
N GLY A 257 19.31 -10.71 12.09
CA GLY A 257 20.48 -10.15 12.74
C GLY A 257 20.99 -11.13 13.81
N ALA A 258 21.99 -11.92 13.48
CA ALA A 258 22.77 -12.61 14.48
C ALA A 258 23.51 -11.54 15.31
N ARG A 259 22.99 -11.18 16.48
CA ARG A 259 23.79 -10.57 17.52
C ARG A 259 24.65 -11.66 18.12
N ALA A 260 25.91 -11.70 17.68
CA ALA A 260 26.94 -12.40 18.43
C ALA A 260 27.03 -11.76 19.82
N ALA A 261 26.97 -12.61 20.83
CA ALA A 261 27.30 -12.26 22.20
C ALA A 261 28.75 -11.81 22.30
N GLN A 262 29.01 -10.71 22.92
CA GLN A 262 30.12 -10.46 23.81
C GLN A 262 29.58 -9.66 24.98
#